data_9aba48e54ae45eaa005ea9e9bdb2348c
#
_entry.id   9aba48e54ae45eaa005ea9e9bdb2348c
#
_cell.length_a   1.000
_cell.length_b   1.000
_cell.length_c   1.000
_cell.angle_alpha   90.00
_cell.angle_beta   90.00
_cell.angle_gamma   90.00
#
_symmetry.space_group_name_H-M   'P 1'
#
loop_
_entity.id
_entity.type
_entity.pdbx_description
1 polymer ?
#
loop_
_entity_poly.entity_id
_entity_poly.type
_entity_poly.pdbx_seq_one_letter_code
_entity_poly.pdbx_strand_id
1 'polypeptide(L)'
;GSVAQVGNGTFIWPVPQYTYCSRWYSSGHKGVDICAPAGTPIYASASGVVTRAGYERGGAGTGYGNSLIIDHGNGYSTLYSHCLSLTVSAGQAVSQGQLIGYVGSTGRSTGNHCHFEIRHNGRYLPPQNYFNK
;
A
#
# COMPACT_ATOMS: atom_id res chain seq x y z
N GLY A 1 -9.24 5.10 -17.79
CA GLY A 1 -10.23 4.19 -17.33
C GLY A 1 -11.13 4.81 -16.29
N SER A 2 -12.11 4.08 -15.91
CA SER A 2 -13.04 4.57 -14.92
C SER A 2 -12.33 4.72 -13.59
N VAL A 3 -12.69 5.76 -12.89
CA VAL A 3 -12.19 6.00 -11.55
C VAL A 3 -12.93 5.05 -10.62
N ALA A 4 -12.19 4.46 -9.69
CA ALA A 4 -12.80 3.64 -8.67
C ALA A 4 -13.83 4.43 -7.90
N GLN A 5 -14.85 3.77 -7.45
CA GLN A 5 -15.82 4.37 -6.58
C GLN A 5 -15.23 4.41 -5.18
N VAL A 6 -14.57 5.51 -4.89
CA VAL A 6 -13.85 5.69 -3.65
C VAL A 6 -14.81 5.51 -2.49
N GLY A 7 -14.38 4.77 -1.49
CA GLY A 7 -15.16 4.56 -0.29
C GLY A 7 -16.11 3.38 -0.34
N ASN A 8 -16.23 2.70 -1.46
CA ASN A 8 -17.06 1.50 -1.52
C ASN A 8 -16.25 0.22 -1.62
N GLY A 9 -14.93 0.31 -1.43
CA GLY A 9 -14.07 -0.86 -1.43
C GLY A 9 -13.63 -1.33 -2.80
N THR A 10 -13.73 -0.50 -3.84
CA THR A 10 -13.26 -0.85 -5.17
C THR A 10 -11.79 -0.49 -5.31
N PHE A 11 -10.93 -1.48 -5.37
CA PHE A 11 -9.48 -1.31 -5.39
C PHE A 11 -8.88 -2.06 -6.58
N ILE A 12 -7.74 -1.55 -7.10
CA ILE A 12 -6.92 -2.29 -8.06
C ILE A 12 -5.68 -2.79 -7.36
N TRP A 13 -5.05 -3.84 -7.92
CA TRP A 13 -3.82 -4.39 -7.36
C TRP A 13 -2.69 -3.38 -7.51
N PRO A 14 -1.99 -3.04 -6.40
CA PRO A 14 -1.05 -1.92 -6.44
C PRO A 14 0.28 -2.21 -7.11
N VAL A 15 0.66 -3.49 -7.26
CA VAL A 15 1.95 -3.86 -7.85
C VAL A 15 1.71 -4.88 -8.97
N PRO A 16 1.27 -4.42 -10.15
CA PRO A 16 0.92 -5.36 -11.22
C PRO A 16 2.10 -6.18 -11.74
N GLN A 17 3.34 -5.70 -11.58
CA GLN A 17 4.53 -6.42 -12.04
C GLN A 17 5.17 -7.24 -10.92
N TYR A 18 4.39 -7.64 -9.94
CA TYR A 18 4.90 -8.41 -8.80
C TYR A 18 5.29 -9.83 -9.20
N THR A 19 6.11 -10.45 -8.34
CA THR A 19 6.56 -11.83 -8.56
C THR A 19 5.64 -12.81 -7.87
N TYR A 20 5.42 -12.63 -6.56
CA TYR A 20 4.54 -13.47 -5.77
C TYR A 20 4.24 -12.77 -4.46
N CYS A 21 3.28 -13.31 -3.70
CA CYS A 21 2.99 -12.81 -2.37
C CYS A 21 3.52 -13.81 -1.35
N SER A 22 4.44 -13.35 -0.50
CA SER A 22 5.08 -14.23 0.47
C SER A 22 4.19 -14.46 1.69
N ARG A 23 3.29 -13.51 1.99
CA ARG A 23 2.47 -13.59 3.17
C ARG A 23 1.17 -12.82 2.95
N TRP A 24 0.04 -13.48 3.16
CA TRP A 24 -1.28 -12.86 3.07
C TRP A 24 -1.78 -12.47 4.45
N TYR A 25 -2.85 -11.68 4.47
CA TYR A 25 -3.52 -11.29 5.70
C TYR A 25 -3.94 -12.52 6.49
N SER A 26 -3.67 -12.49 7.80
CA SER A 26 -4.05 -13.55 8.73
C SER A 26 -4.13 -12.94 10.12
N SER A 27 -4.44 -13.77 11.12
CA SER A 27 -4.51 -13.28 12.49
C SER A 27 -3.20 -12.67 12.98
N GLY A 28 -2.07 -13.05 12.41
CA GLY A 28 -0.75 -12.52 12.78
C GLY A 28 -0.15 -11.56 11.76
N HIS A 29 -0.91 -11.14 10.74
CA HIS A 29 -0.36 -10.29 9.68
C HIS A 29 -1.45 -9.36 9.14
N LYS A 30 -1.23 -8.06 9.23
CA LYS A 30 -2.25 -7.04 8.99
C LYS A 30 -2.49 -6.70 7.53
N GLY A 31 -1.70 -7.23 6.62
CA GLY A 31 -1.80 -6.91 5.19
C GLY A 31 -1.25 -8.03 4.36
N VAL A 32 -0.82 -7.71 3.16
CA VAL A 32 -0.20 -8.66 2.26
C VAL A 32 1.21 -8.19 1.89
N ASP A 33 2.17 -9.12 1.91
CA ASP A 33 3.54 -8.83 1.50
C ASP A 33 3.71 -9.23 0.04
N ILE A 34 3.79 -8.21 -0.81
CA ILE A 34 3.86 -8.36 -2.27
C ILE A 34 5.32 -8.28 -2.68
N CYS A 35 5.89 -9.40 -3.08
CA CYS A 35 7.31 -9.47 -3.44
C CYS A 35 7.52 -9.12 -4.89
N ALA A 36 8.53 -8.28 -5.14
CA ALA A 36 8.92 -7.87 -6.47
C ALA A 36 10.35 -7.34 -6.39
N PRO A 37 11.08 -7.27 -7.52
CA PRO A 37 12.42 -6.68 -7.50
C PRO A 37 12.42 -5.22 -7.05
N ALA A 38 13.51 -4.77 -6.46
CA ALA A 38 13.66 -3.37 -6.10
C ALA A 38 13.47 -2.49 -7.34
N GLY A 39 12.71 -1.40 -7.19
CA GLY A 39 12.41 -0.51 -8.29
C GLY A 39 11.16 -0.84 -9.08
N THR A 40 10.46 -1.94 -8.74
CA THR A 40 9.18 -2.25 -9.38
C THR A 40 8.15 -1.18 -9.01
N PRO A 41 7.39 -0.65 -9.99
CA PRO A 41 6.44 0.43 -9.70
C PRO A 41 5.30 -0.01 -8.80
N ILE A 42 4.90 0.91 -7.93
CA ILE A 42 3.71 0.78 -7.08
C ILE A 42 2.72 1.85 -7.51
N TYR A 43 1.46 1.45 -7.68
CA TYR A 43 0.40 2.34 -8.13
C TYR A 43 -0.69 2.48 -7.08
N ALA A 44 -1.34 3.65 -7.04
CA ALA A 44 -2.42 3.88 -6.10
C ALA A 44 -3.56 2.90 -6.34
N SER A 45 -3.96 2.18 -5.30
CA SER A 45 -5.00 1.16 -5.41
C SER A 45 -6.38 1.76 -5.65
N ALA A 46 -6.58 3.01 -5.26
CA ALA A 46 -7.79 3.78 -5.53
C ALA A 46 -7.45 5.26 -5.43
N SER A 47 -8.35 6.10 -5.94
CA SER A 47 -8.19 7.55 -5.85
C SER A 47 -8.32 8.04 -4.42
N GLY A 48 -7.67 9.14 -4.09
CA GLY A 48 -7.78 9.73 -2.76
C GLY A 48 -6.74 10.81 -2.53
N VAL A 49 -6.47 11.08 -1.26
CA VAL A 49 -5.50 12.09 -0.84
C VAL A 49 -4.44 11.41 0.02
N VAL A 50 -3.19 11.70 -0.27
CA VAL A 50 -2.07 11.18 0.53
C VAL A 50 -2.10 11.91 1.87
N THR A 51 -2.30 11.16 2.96
CA THR A 51 -2.34 11.74 4.31
C THR A 51 -0.99 11.67 5.01
N ARG A 52 -0.15 10.71 4.63
CA ARG A 52 1.20 10.58 5.15
C ARG A 52 2.11 10.03 4.06
N ALA A 53 3.31 10.60 3.93
CA ALA A 53 4.32 10.09 3.01
C ALA A 53 5.70 10.43 3.57
N GLY A 54 6.58 9.43 3.67
CA GLY A 54 7.91 9.61 4.16
C GLY A 54 8.43 8.38 4.87
N TYR A 55 9.56 8.53 5.55
CA TYR A 55 10.21 7.43 6.25
C TYR A 55 9.61 7.27 7.65
N GLU A 56 9.14 6.07 7.94
CA GLU A 56 8.60 5.72 9.25
C GLU A 56 9.57 4.74 9.91
N ARG A 57 10.22 5.20 10.98
CA ARG A 57 11.24 4.41 11.67
C ARG A 57 10.68 3.19 12.37
N GLY A 58 9.41 3.30 12.72
CA GLY A 58 8.84 2.32 13.59
C GLY A 58 9.09 2.71 15.04
N GLY A 59 8.63 1.95 15.85
CA GLY A 59 8.67 1.95 17.28
C GLY A 59 8.00 0.65 17.50
N ALA A 60 7.31 0.41 18.43
CA ALA A 60 6.59 -0.80 18.80
C ALA A 60 6.22 -1.73 17.62
N GLY A 61 7.17 -2.09 16.81
CA GLY A 61 7.01 -3.14 15.81
C GLY A 61 6.51 -2.72 14.44
N THR A 62 6.38 -1.44 14.16
CA THR A 62 5.96 -1.01 12.82
C THR A 62 7.13 -1.05 11.84
N GLY A 63 7.95 -0.01 11.78
CA GLY A 63 9.14 -0.03 10.93
C GLY A 63 8.83 -0.11 9.45
N TYR A 64 7.85 0.67 8.98
CA TYR A 64 7.43 0.63 7.59
C TYR A 64 8.47 1.19 6.61
N GLY A 65 9.46 1.95 7.10
CA GLY A 65 10.42 2.60 6.21
C GLY A 65 9.75 3.66 5.37
N ASN A 66 10.19 3.81 4.13
CA ASN A 66 9.53 4.71 3.19
C ASN A 66 8.13 4.19 2.91
N SER A 67 7.14 4.94 3.34
CA SER A 67 5.75 4.48 3.31
C SER A 67 4.80 5.65 3.09
N LEU A 68 3.61 5.33 2.61
CA LEU A 68 2.56 6.33 2.42
C LEU A 68 1.20 5.73 2.72
N ILE A 69 0.29 6.62 3.09
CA ILE A 69 -1.12 6.26 3.32
C ILE A 69 -1.96 7.16 2.43
N ILE A 70 -2.92 6.55 1.74
CA ILE A 70 -3.91 7.26 0.94
C ILE A 70 -5.27 7.11 1.61
N ASP A 71 -5.92 8.25 1.87
CA ASP A 71 -7.31 8.27 2.37
C ASP A 71 -8.24 8.33 1.17
N HIS A 72 -9.09 7.30 1.05
CA HIS A 72 -9.99 7.15 -0.10
C HIS A 72 -11.39 7.68 0.17
N GLY A 73 -11.66 8.14 1.39
CA GLY A 73 -12.99 8.57 1.80
C GLY A 73 -13.81 7.43 2.39
N ASN A 74 -14.91 7.80 3.06
CA ASN A 74 -15.82 6.85 3.72
C ASN A 74 -15.12 5.90 4.67
N GLY A 75 -14.02 6.35 5.26
CA GLY A 75 -13.26 5.56 6.23
C GLY A 75 -12.25 4.60 5.65
N TYR A 76 -12.16 4.50 4.32
CA TYR A 76 -11.19 3.60 3.66
C TYR A 76 -9.84 4.28 3.49
N SER A 77 -8.77 3.52 3.76
CA SER A 77 -7.41 3.95 3.47
C SER A 77 -6.56 2.75 3.07
N THR A 78 -5.46 3.02 2.36
CA THR A 78 -4.48 2.00 1.99
C THR A 78 -3.10 2.47 2.38
N LEU A 79 -2.27 1.51 2.80
CA LEU A 79 -0.88 1.76 3.19
C LEU A 79 0.03 0.96 2.27
N TYR A 80 1.12 1.61 1.86
CA TYR A 80 2.16 1.02 1.00
C TYR A 80 3.49 1.27 1.69
N SER A 81 4.25 0.21 1.98
CA SER A 81 5.43 0.35 2.85
C SER A 81 6.64 -0.38 2.31
N HIS A 82 7.78 -0.15 2.97
CA HIS A 82 9.10 -0.66 2.62
C HIS A 82 9.55 -0.22 1.23
N CYS A 83 9.06 0.94 0.77
CA CYS A 83 9.34 1.46 -0.56
C CYS A 83 10.81 1.87 -0.68
N LEU A 84 11.36 1.72 -1.88
CA LEU A 84 12.67 2.26 -2.21
C LEU A 84 12.62 3.78 -2.20
N SER A 85 11.60 4.35 -2.83
CA SER A 85 11.37 5.78 -2.87
C SER A 85 9.90 6.04 -3.14
N LEU A 86 9.47 7.29 -2.89
CA LEU A 86 8.09 7.73 -3.09
C LEU A 86 8.07 8.82 -4.15
N THR A 87 7.00 8.86 -4.95
CA THR A 87 6.84 9.89 -5.99
C THR A 87 5.77 10.91 -5.64
N VAL A 88 5.15 10.79 -4.47
CA VAL A 88 4.07 11.68 -4.02
C VAL A 88 4.39 12.19 -2.62
N SER A 89 3.68 13.24 -2.22
CA SER A 89 3.85 13.90 -0.92
C SER A 89 2.54 13.97 -0.18
N ALA A 90 2.61 14.13 1.14
CA ALA A 90 1.43 14.32 1.97
C ALA A 90 0.64 15.53 1.50
N GLY A 91 -0.68 15.40 1.44
CA GLY A 91 -1.58 16.42 0.95
C GLY A 91 -1.88 16.35 -0.54
N GLN A 92 -1.17 15.52 -1.27
CA GLN A 92 -1.34 15.40 -2.72
C GLN A 92 -2.54 14.52 -3.05
N ALA A 93 -3.37 14.97 -4.00
CA ALA A 93 -4.44 14.13 -4.53
C ALA A 93 -3.87 13.18 -5.57
N VAL A 94 -4.30 11.94 -5.54
CA VAL A 94 -3.87 10.91 -6.48
C VAL A 94 -5.07 10.23 -7.11
N SER A 95 -4.89 9.76 -8.33
CA SER A 95 -5.90 8.99 -9.04
C SER A 95 -5.59 7.50 -8.94
N GLN A 96 -6.63 6.67 -9.02
CA GLN A 96 -6.42 5.23 -9.11
C GLN A 96 -5.47 4.90 -10.26
N GLY A 97 -4.45 4.09 -9.99
CA GLY A 97 -3.46 3.71 -10.99
C GLY A 97 -2.34 4.70 -11.16
N GLN A 98 -2.32 5.79 -10.41
CA GLN A 98 -1.21 6.74 -10.47
C GLN A 98 0.03 6.15 -9.80
N LEU A 99 1.21 6.38 -10.40
CA LEU A 99 2.47 5.94 -9.80
C LEU A 99 2.71 6.67 -8.49
N ILE A 100 2.98 5.93 -7.42
CA ILE A 100 3.16 6.49 -6.08
C ILE A 100 4.49 6.14 -5.45
N GLY A 101 5.20 5.14 -5.98
CA GLY A 101 6.49 4.75 -5.43
C GLY A 101 7.05 3.52 -6.10
N TYR A 102 8.11 2.98 -5.51
CA TYR A 102 8.81 1.81 -6.04
C TYR A 102 9.08 0.83 -4.92
N VAL A 103 9.02 -0.46 -5.24
CA VAL A 103 9.30 -1.53 -4.28
C VAL A 103 10.74 -1.45 -3.79
N GLY A 104 10.94 -1.66 -2.51
CA GLY A 104 12.26 -1.71 -1.91
C GLY A 104 12.26 -2.60 -0.68
N SER A 105 13.19 -2.31 0.23
CA SER A 105 13.34 -3.07 1.47
C SER A 105 13.70 -2.15 2.64
N THR A 106 13.19 -0.92 2.62
CA THR A 106 13.47 0.05 3.67
C THR A 106 12.69 -0.27 4.94
N GLY A 107 13.18 0.21 6.07
CA GLY A 107 12.58 -0.07 7.34
C GLY A 107 12.85 -1.49 7.80
N ARG A 108 11.89 -2.05 8.53
CA ARG A 108 12.02 -3.43 9.04
C ARG A 108 11.61 -4.42 7.96
N SER A 109 12.57 -4.81 7.13
CA SER A 109 12.31 -5.71 6.01
C SER A 109 13.54 -6.57 5.76
N THR A 110 13.31 -7.84 5.41
CA THR A 110 14.39 -8.79 5.10
C THR A 110 14.49 -9.07 3.61
N GLY A 111 13.69 -8.42 2.78
CA GLY A 111 13.74 -8.61 1.34
C GLY A 111 12.86 -7.61 0.63
N ASN A 112 13.01 -7.51 -0.68
CA ASN A 112 12.28 -6.54 -1.48
C ASN A 112 10.80 -6.92 -1.57
N HIS A 113 9.94 -6.12 -0.98
CA HIS A 113 8.50 -6.33 -1.04
C HIS A 113 7.77 -5.03 -0.69
N CYS A 114 6.50 -4.97 -1.08
CA CYS A 114 5.59 -3.94 -0.63
C CYS A 114 4.63 -4.58 0.37
N HIS A 115 4.64 -4.10 1.60
CA HIS A 115 3.63 -4.49 2.57
C HIS A 115 2.43 -3.57 2.37
N PHE A 116 1.33 -4.13 1.92
CA PHE A 116 0.13 -3.40 1.52
C PHE A 116 -1.00 -3.71 2.48
N GLU A 117 -1.65 -2.65 2.99
CA GLU A 117 -2.78 -2.79 3.91
C GLU A 117 -3.99 -2.06 3.37
N ILE A 118 -5.17 -2.63 3.59
CA ILE A 118 -6.45 -1.96 3.40
C ILE A 118 -7.07 -1.79 4.77
N ARG A 119 -7.51 -0.57 5.09
CA ARG A 119 -8.11 -0.24 6.37
C ARG A 119 -9.47 0.40 6.15
N HIS A 120 -10.40 0.13 7.06
CA HIS A 120 -11.70 0.76 7.06
C HIS A 120 -12.10 1.11 8.48
N ASN A 121 -12.27 2.41 8.76
CA ASN A 121 -12.63 2.92 10.08
C ASN A 121 -11.68 2.38 11.18
N GLY A 122 -10.37 2.35 10.87
CA GLY A 122 -9.35 1.90 11.79
C GLY A 122 -9.17 0.39 11.87
N ARG A 123 -9.98 -0.38 11.15
CA ARG A 123 -9.85 -1.83 11.10
C ARG A 123 -9.03 -2.27 9.90
N TYR A 124 -8.19 -3.27 10.11
CA TYR A 124 -7.43 -3.88 9.02
C TYR A 124 -8.33 -4.90 8.32
N LEU A 125 -8.36 -4.84 6.98
CA LEU A 125 -9.19 -5.73 6.17
C LEU A 125 -8.30 -6.67 5.37
N PRO A 126 -8.75 -7.93 5.14
CA PRO A 126 -7.97 -8.86 4.31
C PRO A 126 -7.93 -8.39 2.86
N PRO A 127 -6.75 -8.02 2.32
CA PRO A 127 -6.69 -7.60 0.92
C PRO A 127 -7.16 -8.67 -0.05
N GLN A 128 -6.99 -9.96 0.30
CA GLN A 128 -7.41 -11.04 -0.58
C GLN A 128 -8.91 -11.03 -0.88
N ASN A 129 -9.71 -10.34 -0.08
CA ASN A 129 -11.14 -10.24 -0.32
C ASN A 129 -11.48 -9.26 -1.45
N TYR A 130 -10.53 -8.46 -1.89
CA TYR A 130 -10.74 -7.40 -2.89
C TYR A 130 -10.11 -7.73 -4.24
N PHE A 131 -9.37 -8.81 -4.33
CA PHE A 131 -8.65 -9.21 -5.53
C PHE A 131 -8.83 -10.69 -5.78
N ASN A 132 -8.91 -11.06 -7.05
CA ASN A 132 -9.01 -12.47 -7.43
C ASN A 132 -7.61 -13.09 -7.50
N LYS A 133 -7.09 -13.43 -6.33
CA LYS A 133 -5.73 -13.99 -6.22
C LYS A 133 -5.72 -15.37 -5.63
#